data_d34924cd2f3887e022c904bad5bcc284
#
_entry.id   d34924cd2f3887e022c904bad5bcc284
#
_cell.length_a   1.000
_cell.length_b   1.000
_cell.length_c   1.000
_cell.angle_alpha   90.00
_cell.angle_beta   90.00
_cell.angle_gamma   90.00
#
_symmetry.space_group_name_H-M   'P 1'
#
loop_
_entity.id
_entity.type
_entity.pdbx_description
1 polymer ?
#
loop_
_entity_poly.entity_id
_entity_poly.type
_entity_poly.pdbx_seq_one_letter_code
_entity_poly.pdbx_strand_id
1 'polypeptide(L)'
;MEETFFVTHREGERIEPRGHRVLAELPHIEALELSYGPDVEGVDPHTHPDHTDSFYILEGELEFFLDDTWHRAGPGTFLSVPPNVEHGFRPCGTSFRLLNFHTPNVGFIERLRDDG
;
A
#
# COMPACT_ATOMS: atom_id res chain seq x y z
N MET A 1 -26.00 -0.76 12.35
CA MET A 1 -25.66 -1.90 11.47
C MET A 1 -24.41 -1.61 10.68
N GLU A 2 -23.53 -2.56 10.63
CA GLU A 2 -22.28 -2.38 9.92
C GLU A 2 -22.48 -2.58 8.41
N GLU A 3 -21.74 -1.80 7.66
CA GLU A 3 -21.78 -1.84 6.22
C GLU A 3 -20.90 -2.97 5.68
N THR A 4 -21.44 -3.76 4.75
CA THR A 4 -20.67 -4.78 4.07
C THR A 4 -20.22 -4.22 2.72
N PHE A 5 -18.96 -4.40 2.39
CA PHE A 5 -18.40 -3.95 1.13
C PHE A 5 -17.93 -5.16 0.32
N PHE A 6 -18.23 -5.14 -0.97
CA PHE A 6 -17.86 -6.22 -1.88
C PHE A 6 -17.41 -5.63 -3.21
N VAL A 7 -16.24 -6.02 -3.66
CA VAL A 7 -15.71 -5.60 -4.96
C VAL A 7 -15.01 -6.77 -5.62
N THR A 8 -15.26 -6.99 -6.90
CA THR A 8 -14.60 -8.05 -7.64
C THR A 8 -13.41 -7.51 -8.40
N HIS A 9 -12.66 -8.42 -9.03
CA HIS A 9 -11.46 -8.09 -9.80
C HIS A 9 -11.75 -7.00 -10.84
N ARG A 10 -10.97 -5.92 -10.79
CA ARG A 10 -11.01 -4.78 -11.73
C ARG A 10 -12.26 -3.91 -11.66
N GLU A 11 -13.09 -4.06 -10.65
CA GLU A 11 -14.24 -3.20 -10.50
C GLU A 11 -13.95 -1.87 -9.80
N GLY A 12 -12.88 -1.83 -9.00
CA GLY A 12 -12.55 -0.62 -8.26
C GLY A 12 -12.09 0.51 -9.16
N GLU A 13 -12.21 1.73 -8.64
CA GLU A 13 -11.75 2.93 -9.31
C GLU A 13 -10.25 2.83 -9.62
N ARG A 14 -9.86 3.17 -10.85
CA ARG A 14 -8.46 3.18 -11.25
C ARG A 14 -7.92 4.61 -11.18
N ILE A 15 -6.80 4.81 -10.49
CA ILE A 15 -6.18 6.12 -10.33
C ILE A 15 -4.95 6.20 -11.22
N GLU A 16 -5.00 7.09 -12.22
CA GLU A 16 -3.91 7.31 -13.15
C GLU A 16 -2.92 8.30 -12.55
N PRO A 17 -1.66 8.38 -13.01
CA PRO A 17 -1.12 7.67 -14.17
C PRO A 17 -0.59 6.26 -13.90
N ARG A 18 -0.44 5.84 -12.66
CA ARG A 18 0.17 4.55 -12.32
C ARG A 18 -0.80 3.38 -12.45
N GLY A 19 -2.10 3.65 -12.46
CA GLY A 19 -3.10 2.60 -12.53
C GLY A 19 -3.34 1.90 -11.21
N HIS A 20 -3.13 2.60 -10.09
CA HIS A 20 -3.51 2.08 -8.78
C HIS A 20 -5.01 1.85 -8.75
N ARG A 21 -5.46 0.83 -8.03
CA ARG A 21 -6.87 0.50 -8.00
C ARG A 21 -7.41 0.56 -6.57
N VAL A 22 -8.51 1.28 -6.41
CA VAL A 22 -9.19 1.38 -5.12
C VAL A 22 -9.99 0.11 -4.90
N LEU A 23 -9.77 -0.55 -3.78
CA LEU A 23 -10.54 -1.74 -3.39
C LEU A 23 -11.58 -1.40 -2.34
N ALA A 24 -11.26 -0.53 -1.39
CA ALA A 24 -12.21 -0.08 -0.38
C ALA A 24 -11.83 1.30 0.10
N GLU A 25 -12.83 2.14 0.30
CA GLU A 25 -12.65 3.47 0.87
C GLU A 25 -13.77 3.68 1.89
N LEU A 26 -13.56 3.14 3.07
CA LEU A 26 -14.54 3.13 4.15
C LEU A 26 -13.91 3.78 5.38
N PRO A 27 -14.71 4.25 6.35
CA PRO A 27 -14.14 4.91 7.53
C PRO A 27 -13.14 4.05 8.30
N HIS A 28 -13.35 2.74 8.38
CA HIS A 28 -12.51 1.84 9.16
C HIS A 28 -11.39 1.19 8.37
N ILE A 29 -11.40 1.31 7.04
CA ILE A 29 -10.36 0.73 6.19
C ILE A 29 -10.29 1.44 4.85
N GLU A 30 -9.06 1.61 4.39
CA GLU A 30 -8.77 2.07 3.05
C GLU A 30 -7.87 0.98 2.44
N ALA A 31 -8.26 0.44 1.29
CA ALA A 31 -7.54 -0.68 0.67
C ALA A 31 -7.31 -0.39 -0.80
N LEU A 32 -6.07 -0.64 -1.27
CA LEU A 32 -5.67 -0.37 -2.64
C LEU A 32 -4.82 -1.49 -3.20
N GLU A 33 -4.87 -1.62 -4.51
CA GLU A 33 -3.85 -2.35 -5.25
C GLU A 33 -2.92 -1.29 -5.85
N LEU A 34 -1.66 -1.29 -5.43
CA LEU A 34 -0.66 -0.34 -5.89
C LEU A 34 0.24 -1.01 -6.92
N SER A 35 0.52 -0.30 -8.00
CA SER A 35 1.36 -0.79 -9.10
C SER A 35 2.50 0.19 -9.33
N TYR A 36 3.73 -0.30 -9.32
CA TYR A 36 4.92 0.54 -9.44
C TYR A 36 5.90 -0.06 -10.45
N GLY A 37 6.56 0.81 -11.21
CA GLY A 37 7.65 0.40 -12.08
C GLY A 37 8.96 0.28 -11.31
N PRO A 38 10.01 -0.25 -11.96
CA PRO A 38 11.30 -0.44 -11.29
C PRO A 38 12.04 0.86 -10.96
N ASP A 39 11.59 1.96 -11.56
CA ASP A 39 12.24 3.27 -11.38
C ASP A 39 11.52 4.16 -10.38
N VAL A 40 10.54 3.65 -9.65
CA VAL A 40 9.85 4.45 -8.65
C VAL A 40 10.81 4.81 -7.52
N GLU A 41 10.64 6.01 -6.96
CA GLU A 41 11.53 6.49 -5.89
C GLU A 41 11.34 5.73 -4.60
N GLY A 42 10.35 5.07 -4.32
CA GLY A 42 10.11 4.45 -3.04
C GLY A 42 9.71 5.45 -1.98
N VAL A 43 9.60 4.99 -0.76
CA VAL A 43 9.16 5.78 0.39
C VAL A 43 10.22 5.65 1.48
N ASP A 44 10.82 6.77 1.86
CA ASP A 44 11.84 6.79 2.91
C ASP A 44 11.26 6.31 4.25
N PRO A 45 12.10 5.78 5.14
CA PRO A 45 11.65 5.37 6.47
C PRO A 45 10.95 6.50 7.20
N HIS A 46 9.78 6.20 7.74
CA HIS A 46 8.92 7.18 8.42
C HIS A 46 8.00 6.46 9.40
N THR A 47 7.29 7.24 10.21
CA THR A 47 6.29 6.70 11.16
C THR A 47 4.95 7.39 10.94
N HIS A 48 3.88 6.69 11.32
CA HIS A 48 2.54 7.29 11.40
C HIS A 48 1.97 7.04 12.80
N PRO A 49 1.37 8.05 13.44
CA PRO A 49 0.83 7.86 14.81
C PRO A 49 -0.62 7.33 14.84
N ASP A 50 -1.32 7.35 13.71
CA ASP A 50 -2.78 7.26 13.68
C ASP A 50 -3.37 6.03 13.00
N HIS A 51 -2.55 5.13 12.47
CA HIS A 51 -3.09 3.95 11.77
C HIS A 51 -2.07 2.82 11.65
N THR A 52 -2.60 1.63 11.36
CA THR A 52 -1.80 0.47 11.00
C THR A 52 -1.68 0.44 9.48
N ASP A 53 -0.47 0.20 8.99
CA ASP A 53 -0.16 0.14 7.56
C ASP A 53 0.22 -1.29 7.22
N SER A 54 -0.56 -1.94 6.35
CA SER A 54 -0.35 -3.36 6.02
C SER A 54 -0.17 -3.53 4.52
N PHE A 55 0.62 -4.54 4.15
CA PHE A 55 1.00 -4.81 2.77
C PHE A 55 0.95 -6.31 2.48
N TYR A 56 0.51 -6.65 1.27
CA TYR A 56 0.58 -8.01 0.77
C TYR A 56 1.11 -7.97 -0.66
N ILE A 57 2.23 -8.65 -0.93
CA ILE A 57 2.89 -8.57 -2.23
C ILE A 57 2.26 -9.56 -3.20
N LEU A 58 1.82 -9.04 -4.35
CA LEU A 58 1.18 -9.84 -5.41
C LEU A 58 2.17 -10.26 -6.48
N GLU A 59 3.01 -9.34 -6.94
CA GLU A 59 3.95 -9.59 -8.02
C GLU A 59 5.24 -8.80 -7.81
N GLY A 60 6.34 -9.32 -8.33
CA GLY A 60 7.63 -8.64 -8.29
C GLY A 60 8.26 -8.70 -6.92
N GLU A 61 9.33 -7.95 -6.76
CA GLU A 61 10.07 -7.87 -5.51
C GLU A 61 10.38 -6.43 -5.16
N LEU A 62 10.42 -6.15 -3.87
CA LEU A 62 10.82 -4.84 -3.36
C LEU A 62 11.51 -5.07 -2.01
N GLU A 63 12.00 -4.00 -1.42
CA GLU A 63 12.59 -4.06 -0.10
C GLU A 63 11.81 -3.18 0.86
N PHE A 64 11.59 -3.68 2.09
CA PHE A 64 10.97 -2.92 3.17
C PHE A 64 12.00 -2.61 4.23
N PHE A 65 11.97 -1.39 4.75
CA PHE A 65 12.78 -0.98 5.89
C PHE A 65 12.04 -1.31 7.17
N LEU A 66 12.62 -2.20 7.98
CA LEU A 66 12.05 -2.65 9.26
C LEU A 66 13.22 -2.95 10.21
N ASP A 67 13.10 -2.54 11.48
CA ASP A 67 14.13 -2.82 12.48
C ASP A 67 15.53 -2.40 12.01
N ASP A 68 15.62 -1.20 11.45
CA ASP A 68 16.86 -0.60 10.98
C ASP A 68 17.55 -1.37 9.84
N THR A 69 16.82 -2.25 9.15
CA THR A 69 17.37 -3.08 8.07
C THR A 69 16.40 -3.14 6.89
N TRP A 70 16.95 -3.22 5.69
CA TRP A 70 16.15 -3.46 4.48
C TRP A 70 15.97 -4.94 4.26
N HIS A 71 14.73 -5.38 4.11
CA HIS A 71 14.35 -6.78 3.91
C HIS A 71 13.73 -6.97 2.55
N ARG A 72 14.24 -7.91 1.78
CA ARG A 72 13.63 -8.22 0.48
C ARG A 72 12.33 -8.97 0.68
N ALA A 73 11.30 -8.60 -0.09
CA ALA A 73 9.97 -9.20 -0.02
C ALA A 73 9.46 -9.51 -1.42
N GLY A 74 9.01 -10.73 -1.62
CA GLY A 74 8.43 -11.18 -2.88
C GLY A 74 6.98 -11.59 -2.72
N PRO A 75 6.37 -12.16 -3.79
CA PRO A 75 4.96 -12.54 -3.77
C PRO A 75 4.59 -13.43 -2.59
N GLY A 76 3.45 -13.14 -1.97
CA GLY A 76 2.98 -13.90 -0.80
C GLY A 76 3.46 -13.35 0.52
N THR A 77 4.34 -12.34 0.53
CA THR A 77 4.79 -11.71 1.77
C THR A 77 3.71 -10.79 2.32
N PHE A 78 3.41 -10.93 3.59
CA PHE A 78 2.49 -10.03 4.31
C PHE A 78 3.25 -9.29 5.38
N LEU A 79 3.01 -7.98 5.46
CA LEU A 79 3.61 -7.11 6.46
C LEU A 79 2.53 -6.25 7.09
N SER A 80 2.54 -6.13 8.40
CA SER A 80 1.64 -5.21 9.10
C SER A 80 2.46 -4.36 10.06
N VAL A 81 2.38 -3.04 9.90
CA VAL A 81 3.14 -2.09 10.69
C VAL A 81 2.20 -1.31 11.58
N PRO A 82 2.28 -1.51 12.91
CA PRO A 82 1.40 -0.74 13.82
C PRO A 82 1.82 0.73 13.88
N PRO A 83 0.97 1.58 14.49
CA PRO A 83 1.31 3.00 14.65
C PRO A 83 2.67 3.19 15.31
N ASN A 84 3.38 4.23 14.89
CA ASN A 84 4.66 4.67 15.46
C ASN A 84 5.85 3.73 15.23
N VAL A 85 5.71 2.74 14.35
CA VAL A 85 6.83 1.87 13.99
C VAL A 85 7.42 2.36 12.67
N GLU A 86 8.73 2.59 12.66
CA GLU A 86 9.43 3.11 11.48
C GLU A 86 9.43 2.09 10.35
N HIS A 87 9.06 2.52 9.15
CA HIS A 87 9.02 1.65 7.98
C HIS A 87 9.13 2.47 6.71
N GLY A 88 9.52 1.80 5.62
CA GLY A 88 9.59 2.39 4.30
C GLY A 88 9.73 1.27 3.29
N PHE A 89 9.72 1.60 2.00
CA PHE A 89 9.97 0.61 0.96
C PHE A 89 10.68 1.24 -0.22
N ARG A 90 11.34 0.37 -1.02
CA ARG A 90 12.06 0.82 -2.20
C ARG A 90 12.07 -0.30 -3.26
N PRO A 91 12.18 0.07 -4.54
CA PRO A 91 12.31 -0.93 -5.59
C PRO A 91 13.65 -1.65 -5.50
N CYS A 92 13.72 -2.84 -6.07
CA CYS A 92 14.97 -3.59 -6.17
C CYS A 92 15.20 -4.14 -7.59
N GLY A 93 14.85 -3.35 -8.61
CA GLY A 93 15.17 -3.65 -10.00
C GLY A 93 14.04 -4.23 -10.82
N THR A 94 12.88 -4.50 -10.22
CA THR A 94 11.73 -5.02 -10.95
C THR A 94 10.50 -4.17 -10.69
N SER A 95 9.51 -4.24 -11.59
CA SER A 95 8.18 -3.74 -11.29
C SER A 95 7.57 -4.58 -10.20
N PHE A 96 6.68 -4.01 -9.42
CA PHE A 96 6.00 -4.77 -8.38
C PHE A 96 4.58 -4.27 -8.18
N ARG A 97 3.74 -5.15 -7.65
CA ARG A 97 2.33 -4.87 -7.38
C ARG A 97 2.00 -5.42 -6.02
N LEU A 98 1.28 -4.65 -5.23
CA LEU A 98 0.95 -5.04 -3.86
C LEU A 98 -0.43 -4.55 -3.46
N LEU A 99 -0.98 -5.17 -2.43
CA LEU A 99 -2.16 -4.65 -1.73
C LEU A 99 -1.66 -3.84 -0.54
N ASN A 100 -2.27 -2.69 -0.32
CA ASN A 100 -1.95 -1.82 0.80
C ASN A 100 -3.23 -1.49 1.56
N PHE A 101 -3.20 -1.63 2.88
CA PHE A 101 -4.34 -1.39 3.75
C PHE A 101 -3.98 -0.39 4.83
N HIS A 102 -4.85 0.60 5.03
CA HIS A 102 -4.74 1.52 6.18
C HIS A 102 -5.94 1.29 7.08
N THR A 103 -5.70 1.04 8.33
CA THR A 103 -6.75 0.81 9.33
C THR A 103 -6.51 1.71 10.53
N PRO A 104 -7.34 2.77 10.70
CA PRO A 104 -8.48 3.19 9.86
C PRO A 104 -8.05 3.94 8.60
N ASN A 105 -9.02 4.41 7.84
CA ASN A 105 -8.83 5.27 6.68
C ASN A 105 -8.15 6.58 7.11
N VAL A 106 -7.12 7.00 6.39
CA VAL A 106 -6.37 8.22 6.70
C VAL A 106 -6.33 9.20 5.52
N GLY A 107 -7.19 8.98 4.53
CA GLY A 107 -7.29 9.89 3.38
C GLY A 107 -6.22 9.73 2.33
N PHE A 108 -5.50 8.61 2.32
CA PHE A 108 -4.45 8.36 1.33
C PHE A 108 -5.02 8.27 -0.09
N ILE A 109 -6.15 7.59 -0.26
CA ILE A 109 -6.80 7.46 -1.56
C ILE A 109 -7.17 8.85 -2.09
N GLU A 110 -7.71 9.70 -1.23
CA GLU A 110 -8.08 11.04 -1.61
C GLU A 110 -6.88 11.86 -2.06
N ARG A 111 -5.76 11.72 -1.35
CA ARG A 111 -4.51 12.39 -1.75
C ARG A 111 -3.99 11.88 -3.09
N LEU A 112 -4.11 10.58 -3.36
CA LEU A 112 -3.72 10.04 -4.66
C LEU A 112 -4.54 10.64 -5.80
N ARG A 113 -5.82 10.84 -5.59
CA ARG A 113 -6.69 11.47 -6.60
C ARG A 113 -6.26 12.90 -6.88
N ASP A 114 -5.90 13.63 -5.83
CA ASP A 114 -5.53 15.04 -5.96
C ASP A 114 -4.17 15.22 -6.62
N ASP A 115 -3.25 14.29 -6.38
CA ASP A 115 -1.88 14.36 -6.92
C ASP A 115 -1.79 13.84 -8.35
N GLY A 116 -2.75 13.04 -8.74
CA GLY A 116 -2.80 12.45 -10.07
C GLY A 116 -3.38 13.35 -11.11
#